data_4b9283be153c6280298f756544a110bc
#
_entry.id   4b9283be153c6280298f756544a110bc
#
_cell.length_a   1.000
_cell.length_b   1.000
_cell.length_c   1.000
_cell.angle_alpha   90.00
_cell.angle_beta   90.00
_cell.angle_gamma   90.00
#
_symmetry.space_group_name_H-M   'P 1'
#
loop_
_entity.id
_entity.type
_entity.pdbx_description
1 polymer ?
#
loop_
_entity_poly.entity_id
_entity_poly.type
_entity_poly.pdbx_seq_one_letter_code
_entity_poly.pdbx_strand_id
1 'polypeptide(L)'
;MPRTSPRALGALAASAVAVLALSACSSSTGGDSASGGDVTLSYAIWDENQKPAMEEIAAAFEKENPNVSIDIQVTPYKEYFTKLQTAATGGSAADVFWMNGPNFQLYASNGQLAPLDDAGVDAADYPEGLIDLYTYDGKLYGAPKDFDTVALWYNKELFDAAGVAHPAAGWTWDDFTAAAAALTDPATGQFGVAASQYGQENFYDSIAQAGGEVISEDGTKTGYDSPEALEGIELWTDLIAAGSSPTAQQMTDTNPEDMFLSGKVAMFQNGSWAAIAYGSNSDIADKVDVAPLPAGPEGSQSVIHGVGNVANAKSAHLAEAKAFAAFASGEEAAKIQAETGTVIPAFDGTQDAWVDALPQYDLQVYIDALDTAVPYPVSRNTSAWTSIESEVLSQVWSGAVTPEAGLKDLAEKMQAALDAEQE
;
A
#
# COMPACT_ATOMS: atom_id res chain seq x y z
N MET A 1 -37.29 -30.81 -48.61
CA MET A 1 -38.36 -31.85 -48.77
C MET A 1 -38.22 -32.85 -47.66
N PRO A 2 -39.23 -33.41 -47.09
CA PRO A 2 -40.30 -32.73 -46.32
C PRO A 2 -40.52 -33.36 -44.93
N ARG A 3 -41.19 -32.60 -44.04
CA ARG A 3 -42.39 -33.00 -43.24
C ARG A 3 -42.18 -34.10 -42.19
N THR A 4 -42.67 -34.07 -40.95
CA THR A 4 -44.00 -33.66 -40.45
C THR A 4 -43.97 -33.71 -38.91
N SER A 5 -44.70 -32.82 -38.25
CA SER A 5 -45.28 -33.02 -36.92
C SER A 5 -46.48 -34.00 -37.01
N PRO A 6 -47.13 -34.47 -35.92
CA PRO A 6 -48.01 -33.69 -35.11
C PRO A 6 -48.20 -34.10 -33.60
N ARG A 7 -48.66 -33.17 -32.80
CA ARG A 7 -49.80 -33.10 -31.88
C ARG A 7 -50.37 -34.35 -31.15
N ALA A 8 -50.59 -34.20 -29.85
CA ALA A 8 -51.89 -34.31 -29.14
C ALA A 8 -51.60 -34.26 -27.59
N LEU A 9 -52.15 -33.36 -26.81
CA LEU A 9 -53.48 -33.25 -26.20
C LEU A 9 -53.81 -34.26 -25.08
N GLY A 10 -54.16 -33.67 -23.92
CA GLY A 10 -55.06 -34.25 -22.94
C GLY A 10 -54.39 -34.38 -21.56
N ALA A 11 -54.94 -34.06 -20.46
CA ALA A 11 -56.10 -33.34 -19.97
C ALA A 11 -56.02 -33.35 -18.42
N LEU A 12 -56.37 -32.24 -17.84
CA LEU A 12 -57.03 -32.03 -16.55
C LEU A 12 -57.20 -33.18 -15.54
N ALA A 13 -56.84 -32.92 -14.25
CA ALA A 13 -57.73 -33.17 -13.12
C ALA A 13 -57.37 -32.29 -11.91
N ALA A 14 -58.32 -31.54 -11.45
CA ALA A 14 -58.30 -30.72 -10.23
C ALA A 14 -58.87 -31.54 -9.05
N SER A 15 -58.56 -31.14 -7.83
CA SER A 15 -59.36 -31.23 -6.57
C SER A 15 -58.38 -31.21 -5.39
N ALA A 16 -58.44 -30.47 -4.40
CA ALA A 16 -59.35 -29.72 -3.58
C ALA A 16 -58.75 -29.67 -2.14
N VAL A 17 -58.61 -28.48 -1.64
CA VAL A 17 -58.87 -27.92 -0.31
C VAL A 17 -58.82 -28.83 0.93
N ALA A 18 -57.99 -28.43 1.93
CA ALA A 18 -58.41 -28.40 3.34
C ALA A 18 -57.61 -27.35 4.14
N VAL A 19 -58.34 -26.33 4.58
CA VAL A 19 -57.96 -25.33 5.58
C VAL A 19 -58.18 -25.94 6.95
N LEU A 20 -57.22 -25.78 7.87
CA LEU A 20 -57.46 -25.76 9.31
C LEU A 20 -56.51 -24.81 10.00
N ALA A 21 -57.04 -23.67 10.38
CA ALA A 21 -56.44 -22.74 11.32
C ALA A 21 -56.70 -23.24 12.74
N LEU A 22 -55.70 -23.15 13.58
CA LEU A 22 -55.89 -23.05 15.03
C LEU A 22 -54.81 -22.18 15.66
N SER A 23 -55.27 -21.04 16.11
CA SER A 23 -54.62 -20.05 16.93
C SER A 23 -54.24 -20.63 18.31
N ALA A 24 -53.03 -20.33 18.77
CA ALA A 24 -52.77 -20.28 20.20
C ALA A 24 -51.80 -19.11 20.48
N CYS A 25 -52.38 -18.01 20.96
CA CYS A 25 -51.66 -16.96 21.66
C CYS A 25 -51.03 -17.54 22.94
N SER A 26 -49.74 -17.38 23.08
CA SER A 26 -49.08 -17.41 24.38
C SER A 26 -48.14 -16.22 24.42
N SER A 27 -48.55 -15.20 25.13
CA SER A 27 -47.75 -14.08 25.56
C SER A 27 -46.69 -14.58 26.57
N SER A 28 -45.41 -14.49 26.23
CA SER A 28 -44.35 -14.46 27.22
C SER A 28 -43.45 -13.25 26.92
N THR A 29 -43.59 -12.26 27.80
CA THR A 29 -42.60 -11.20 28.01
C THR A 29 -41.29 -11.81 28.41
N GLY A 30 -40.21 -11.37 27.78
CA GLY A 30 -38.89 -11.58 28.34
C GLY A 30 -37.79 -11.63 27.29
N GLY A 31 -36.97 -10.59 27.25
CA GLY A 31 -35.58 -10.65 26.89
C GLY A 31 -35.26 -10.75 25.40
N ASP A 32 -34.95 -9.62 24.80
CA ASP A 32 -34.07 -9.58 23.64
C ASP A 32 -32.72 -10.21 24.02
N SER A 33 -32.62 -11.50 23.86
CA SER A 33 -31.34 -12.16 23.63
C SER A 33 -31.25 -12.23 22.12
N ALA A 34 -30.45 -11.33 21.54
CA ALA A 34 -29.93 -11.51 20.20
C ALA A 34 -29.22 -12.87 20.19
N SER A 35 -29.89 -13.91 19.68
CA SER A 35 -29.23 -15.17 19.35
C SER A 35 -28.36 -14.87 18.11
N GLY A 36 -27.10 -14.51 18.33
CA GLY A 36 -26.11 -14.38 17.28
C GLY A 36 -25.99 -15.72 16.57
N GLY A 37 -26.48 -15.80 15.32
CA GLY A 37 -26.15 -16.90 14.44
C GLY A 37 -24.66 -16.84 14.09
N ASP A 38 -24.10 -17.94 13.59
CA ASP A 38 -22.73 -17.96 13.08
C ASP A 38 -22.58 -16.93 11.94
N VAL A 39 -21.56 -16.09 12.03
CA VAL A 39 -21.23 -15.03 11.07
C VAL A 39 -19.92 -15.38 10.39
N THR A 40 -19.85 -15.26 9.08
CA THR A 40 -18.58 -15.31 8.33
C THR A 40 -18.32 -13.93 7.73
N LEU A 41 -17.22 -13.30 8.13
CA LEU A 41 -16.74 -12.05 7.55
C LEU A 41 -15.74 -12.33 6.43
N SER A 42 -15.95 -11.73 5.28
CA SER A 42 -14.95 -11.69 4.22
C SER A 42 -13.91 -10.61 4.51
N TYR A 43 -12.62 -10.97 4.39
CA TYR A 43 -11.49 -10.08 4.62
C TYR A 43 -10.59 -10.04 3.39
N ALA A 44 -10.57 -8.91 2.67
CA ALA A 44 -9.79 -8.77 1.46
C ALA A 44 -8.43 -8.10 1.73
N ILE A 45 -7.37 -8.76 1.28
CA ILE A 45 -5.98 -8.31 1.40
C ILE A 45 -5.26 -8.42 0.04
N TRP A 46 -4.07 -7.82 -0.12
CA TRP A 46 -3.36 -7.88 -1.41
C TRP A 46 -1.99 -8.57 -1.37
N ASP A 47 -1.43 -8.85 -0.19
CA ASP A 47 -0.09 -9.41 -0.07
C ASP A 47 -0.13 -10.85 0.46
N GLU A 48 0.30 -11.79 -0.39
CA GLU A 48 0.38 -13.21 -0.04
C GLU A 48 1.42 -13.48 1.04
N ASN A 49 2.49 -12.66 1.15
CA ASN A 49 3.53 -12.84 2.17
C ASN A 49 2.99 -12.52 3.57
N GLN A 50 2.03 -11.62 3.69
CA GLN A 50 1.42 -11.25 4.96
C GLN A 50 0.26 -12.17 5.35
N LYS A 51 -0.25 -13.02 4.44
CA LYS A 51 -1.40 -13.88 4.70
C LYS A 51 -1.23 -14.76 5.93
N PRO A 52 -0.08 -15.44 6.19
CA PRO A 52 0.08 -16.24 7.40
C PRO A 52 -0.14 -15.44 8.69
N ALA A 53 0.39 -14.21 8.79
CA ALA A 53 0.16 -13.33 9.93
C ALA A 53 -1.32 -12.96 10.06
N MET A 54 -2.01 -12.67 8.95
CA MET A 54 -3.45 -12.37 8.96
C MET A 54 -4.29 -13.58 9.36
N GLU A 55 -3.88 -14.81 9.02
CA GLU A 55 -4.51 -16.04 9.49
C GLU A 55 -4.36 -16.24 11.01
N GLU A 56 -3.21 -15.90 11.59
CA GLU A 56 -3.01 -15.92 13.04
C GLU A 56 -3.84 -14.87 13.76
N ILE A 57 -3.92 -13.64 13.21
CA ILE A 57 -4.75 -12.56 13.74
C ILE A 57 -6.25 -12.94 13.67
N ALA A 58 -6.69 -13.52 12.55
CA ALA A 58 -8.05 -14.02 12.41
C ALA A 58 -8.38 -15.09 13.46
N ALA A 59 -7.48 -16.06 13.66
CA ALA A 59 -7.65 -17.11 14.67
C ALA A 59 -7.69 -16.55 16.10
N ALA A 60 -6.90 -15.52 16.42
CA ALA A 60 -6.95 -14.83 17.69
C ALA A 60 -8.31 -14.14 17.92
N PHE A 61 -8.82 -13.43 16.92
CA PHE A 61 -10.14 -12.80 16.98
C PHE A 61 -11.28 -13.81 17.14
N GLU A 62 -11.27 -14.92 16.37
CA GLU A 62 -12.27 -15.98 16.41
C GLU A 62 -12.32 -16.67 17.77
N LYS A 63 -11.18 -16.80 18.44
CA LYS A 63 -11.11 -17.37 19.81
C LYS A 63 -11.87 -16.51 20.82
N GLU A 64 -11.84 -15.20 20.67
CA GLU A 64 -12.60 -14.27 21.52
C GLU A 64 -14.05 -14.12 21.06
N ASN A 65 -14.33 -14.37 19.78
CA ASN A 65 -15.64 -14.23 19.13
C ASN A 65 -16.07 -15.56 18.47
N PRO A 66 -16.40 -16.59 19.23
CA PRO A 66 -16.58 -17.97 18.72
C PRO A 66 -17.73 -18.16 17.74
N ASN A 67 -18.59 -17.16 17.57
CA ASN A 67 -19.67 -17.13 16.58
C ASN A 67 -19.26 -16.40 15.29
N VAL A 68 -18.03 -15.88 15.19
CA VAL A 68 -17.51 -15.20 13.99
C VAL A 68 -16.39 -16.03 13.40
N SER A 69 -16.35 -16.14 12.08
CA SER A 69 -15.22 -16.70 11.32
C SER A 69 -14.78 -15.72 10.25
N ILE A 70 -13.49 -15.73 9.92
CA ILE A 70 -12.88 -14.81 8.96
C ILE A 70 -12.45 -15.57 7.71
N ASP A 71 -12.96 -15.17 6.54
CA ASP A 71 -12.58 -15.68 5.22
C ASP A 71 -11.62 -14.72 4.53
N ILE A 72 -10.33 -15.05 4.53
CA ILE A 72 -9.27 -14.20 3.96
C ILE A 72 -9.17 -14.41 2.46
N GLN A 73 -9.33 -13.33 1.70
CA GLN A 73 -9.31 -13.29 0.24
C GLN A 73 -8.12 -12.48 -0.26
N VAL A 74 -7.15 -13.12 -0.90
CA VAL A 74 -5.98 -12.45 -1.46
C VAL A 74 -6.23 -12.08 -2.92
N THR A 75 -5.97 -10.83 -3.27
CA THR A 75 -5.92 -10.35 -4.66
C THR A 75 -4.62 -9.57 -4.84
N PRO A 76 -3.74 -9.95 -5.78
CA PRO A 76 -2.49 -9.22 -6.00
C PRO A 76 -2.70 -7.72 -6.18
N TYR A 77 -1.82 -6.90 -5.61
CA TYR A 77 -1.93 -5.43 -5.54
C TYR A 77 -2.29 -4.79 -6.88
N LYS A 78 -1.64 -5.23 -7.96
CA LYS A 78 -1.87 -4.72 -9.32
C LYS A 78 -3.34 -4.78 -9.78
N GLU A 79 -4.11 -5.75 -9.25
CA GLU A 79 -5.51 -5.96 -9.63
C GLU A 79 -6.48 -5.53 -8.51
N TYR A 80 -5.96 -5.33 -7.29
CA TYR A 80 -6.76 -5.19 -6.08
C TYR A 80 -7.75 -4.03 -6.17
N PHE A 81 -7.28 -2.82 -6.42
CA PHE A 81 -8.16 -1.64 -6.45
C PHE A 81 -9.13 -1.64 -7.63
N THR A 82 -8.77 -2.22 -8.77
CA THR A 82 -9.70 -2.39 -9.90
C THR A 82 -10.85 -3.35 -9.55
N LYS A 83 -10.54 -4.45 -8.88
CA LYS A 83 -11.54 -5.41 -8.39
C LYS A 83 -12.37 -4.81 -7.26
N LEU A 84 -11.73 -4.13 -6.30
CA LEU A 84 -12.40 -3.48 -5.18
C LEU A 84 -13.40 -2.41 -5.67
N GLN A 85 -13.02 -1.56 -6.61
CA GLN A 85 -13.89 -0.54 -7.19
C GLN A 85 -15.14 -1.18 -7.84
N THR A 86 -14.94 -2.25 -8.60
CA THR A 86 -16.04 -2.99 -9.22
C THR A 86 -16.98 -3.60 -8.17
N ALA A 87 -16.41 -4.23 -7.14
CA ALA A 87 -17.15 -4.86 -6.05
C ALA A 87 -17.91 -3.84 -5.19
N ALA A 88 -17.27 -2.71 -4.85
CA ALA A 88 -17.88 -1.63 -4.08
C ALA A 88 -19.07 -1.00 -4.81
N THR A 89 -18.93 -0.77 -6.12
CA THR A 89 -20.02 -0.27 -6.98
C THR A 89 -21.17 -1.28 -7.06
N GLY A 90 -20.82 -2.58 -7.20
CA GLY A 90 -21.79 -3.68 -7.27
C GLY A 90 -22.42 -4.07 -5.91
N GLY A 91 -21.94 -3.53 -4.79
CA GLY A 91 -22.40 -3.87 -3.44
C GLY A 91 -21.93 -5.25 -2.97
N SER A 92 -20.83 -5.76 -3.50
CA SER A 92 -20.24 -7.07 -3.19
C SER A 92 -18.80 -6.97 -2.68
N ALA A 93 -18.36 -5.79 -2.23
CA ALA A 93 -17.07 -5.64 -1.57
C ALA A 93 -17.04 -6.44 -0.26
N ALA A 94 -15.86 -6.93 0.11
CA ALA A 94 -15.66 -7.66 1.36
C ALA A 94 -16.14 -6.85 2.58
N ASP A 95 -16.45 -7.54 3.68
CA ASP A 95 -16.93 -6.91 4.91
C ASP A 95 -15.85 -6.05 5.56
N VAL A 96 -14.59 -6.54 5.53
CA VAL A 96 -13.39 -5.82 5.94
C VAL A 96 -12.36 -5.91 4.82
N PHE A 97 -11.60 -4.85 4.59
CA PHE A 97 -10.58 -4.88 3.55
C PHE A 97 -9.46 -3.87 3.83
N TRP A 98 -8.31 -4.17 3.25
CA TRP A 98 -7.17 -3.26 3.30
C TRP A 98 -7.41 -2.03 2.44
N MET A 99 -7.01 -0.88 2.97
CA MET A 99 -7.07 0.40 2.28
C MET A 99 -5.73 1.12 2.42
N ASN A 100 -5.28 1.72 1.33
CA ASN A 100 -4.11 2.59 1.34
C ASN A 100 -4.50 4.07 1.22
N GLY A 101 -3.59 4.97 1.58
CA GLY A 101 -3.81 6.41 1.56
C GLY A 101 -4.32 6.95 0.21
N PRO A 102 -3.70 6.60 -0.94
CA PRO A 102 -4.12 7.09 -2.26
C PRO A 102 -5.58 6.84 -2.61
N ASN A 103 -6.17 5.78 -2.09
CA ASN A 103 -7.56 5.41 -2.40
C ASN A 103 -8.56 5.77 -1.30
N PHE A 104 -8.06 6.01 -0.08
CA PHE A 104 -8.91 6.15 1.10
C PHE A 104 -9.97 7.23 0.98
N GLN A 105 -9.58 8.47 0.64
CA GLN A 105 -10.51 9.59 0.64
C GLN A 105 -11.63 9.43 -0.40
N LEU A 106 -11.34 8.80 -1.54
CA LEU A 106 -12.34 8.49 -2.55
C LEU A 106 -13.43 7.56 -2.00
N TYR A 107 -13.04 6.51 -1.28
CA TYR A 107 -14.00 5.56 -0.70
C TYR A 107 -14.76 6.14 0.49
N ALA A 108 -14.09 6.90 1.36
CA ALA A 108 -14.72 7.56 2.51
C ALA A 108 -15.76 8.60 2.06
N SER A 109 -15.39 9.50 1.14
CA SER A 109 -16.27 10.56 0.62
C SER A 109 -17.50 10.02 -0.11
N ASN A 110 -17.39 8.84 -0.74
CA ASN A 110 -18.50 8.16 -1.41
C ASN A 110 -19.33 7.26 -0.49
N GLY A 111 -19.11 7.29 0.83
CA GLY A 111 -19.87 6.52 1.81
C GLY A 111 -19.74 4.99 1.65
N GLN A 112 -18.60 4.53 1.13
CA GLN A 112 -18.31 3.10 1.03
C GLN A 112 -17.74 2.51 2.31
N LEU A 113 -17.16 3.36 3.17
CA LEU A 113 -16.54 2.99 4.44
C LEU A 113 -17.44 3.36 5.62
N ALA A 114 -17.39 2.58 6.66
CA ALA A 114 -18.07 2.88 7.93
C ALA A 114 -17.10 3.55 8.90
N PRO A 115 -17.54 4.58 9.67
CA PRO A 115 -16.69 5.18 10.68
C PRO A 115 -16.41 4.19 11.82
N LEU A 116 -15.19 4.24 12.36
CA LEU A 116 -14.68 3.37 13.41
C LEU A 116 -14.61 4.04 14.79
N ASP A 117 -15.13 5.26 14.93
CA ASP A 117 -15.07 6.02 16.20
C ASP A 117 -15.66 5.28 17.42
N ASP A 118 -16.57 4.33 17.19
CA ASP A 118 -17.21 3.50 18.20
C ASP A 118 -16.65 2.06 18.26
N ALA A 119 -15.58 1.77 17.51
CA ALA A 119 -14.97 0.44 17.41
C ALA A 119 -13.85 0.19 18.42
N GLY A 120 -13.50 1.19 19.25
CA GLY A 120 -12.47 1.06 20.28
C GLY A 120 -11.03 1.31 19.82
N VAL A 121 -10.87 1.95 18.67
CA VAL A 121 -9.55 2.43 18.20
C VAL A 121 -9.21 3.71 18.96
N ASP A 122 -8.11 3.70 19.74
CA ASP A 122 -7.60 4.91 20.40
C ASP A 122 -6.52 5.53 19.49
N ALA A 123 -6.76 6.73 19.00
CA ALA A 123 -5.84 7.44 18.12
C ALA A 123 -4.46 7.69 18.76
N ALA A 124 -4.38 7.71 20.11
CA ALA A 124 -3.14 7.91 20.83
C ALA A 124 -2.18 6.71 20.79
N ASP A 125 -2.64 5.56 20.31
CA ASP A 125 -1.84 4.34 20.18
C ASP A 125 -1.13 4.23 18.81
N TYR A 126 -1.24 5.26 17.95
CA TYR A 126 -0.72 5.23 16.58
C TYR A 126 -0.02 6.55 16.20
N PRO A 127 0.93 6.54 15.25
CA PRO A 127 1.50 7.76 14.69
C PRO A 127 0.42 8.71 14.15
N GLU A 128 0.51 10.00 14.53
CA GLU A 128 -0.47 11.03 14.18
C GLU A 128 -0.73 11.10 12.67
N GLY A 129 0.33 11.05 11.86
CA GLY A 129 0.20 11.10 10.39
C GLY A 129 -0.61 9.94 9.79
N LEU A 130 -0.64 8.76 10.44
CA LEU A 130 -1.47 7.64 10.00
C LEU A 130 -2.95 7.83 10.42
N ILE A 131 -3.19 8.38 11.59
CA ILE A 131 -4.56 8.72 12.03
C ILE A 131 -5.13 9.80 11.11
N ASP A 132 -4.37 10.82 10.78
CA ASP A 132 -4.78 11.87 9.85
C ASP A 132 -5.07 11.29 8.45
N LEU A 133 -4.22 10.39 7.96
CA LEU A 133 -4.38 9.73 6.66
C LEU A 133 -5.72 8.97 6.55
N TYR A 134 -6.18 8.36 7.65
CA TYR A 134 -7.41 7.56 7.69
C TYR A 134 -8.60 8.27 8.35
N THR A 135 -8.49 9.58 8.55
CA THR A 135 -9.57 10.46 9.00
C THR A 135 -10.19 11.21 7.82
N TYR A 136 -11.50 11.23 7.74
CA TYR A 136 -12.26 11.99 6.76
C TYR A 136 -13.43 12.71 7.45
N ASP A 137 -13.59 14.02 7.20
CA ASP A 137 -14.64 14.85 7.82
C ASP A 137 -14.72 14.68 9.35
N GLY A 138 -13.54 14.64 10.00
CA GLY A 138 -13.38 14.53 11.45
C GLY A 138 -13.76 13.17 12.06
N LYS A 139 -13.85 12.12 11.26
CA LYS A 139 -14.12 10.74 11.71
C LYS A 139 -13.06 9.79 11.21
N LEU A 140 -12.68 8.84 12.04
CA LEU A 140 -11.77 7.76 11.67
C LEU A 140 -12.53 6.66 10.92
N TYR A 141 -12.07 6.28 9.72
CA TYR A 141 -12.67 5.23 8.90
C TYR A 141 -11.74 4.04 8.67
N GLY A 142 -10.45 4.20 8.88
CA GLY A 142 -9.46 3.13 8.78
C GLY A 142 -8.65 3.03 10.06
N ALA A 143 -8.53 1.83 10.62
CA ALA A 143 -7.62 1.56 11.72
C ALA A 143 -6.24 1.24 11.14
N PRO A 144 -5.18 2.04 11.41
CA PRO A 144 -3.86 1.78 10.89
C PRO A 144 -3.32 0.43 11.39
N LYS A 145 -2.89 -0.46 10.49
CA LYS A 145 -2.33 -1.76 10.89
C LYS A 145 -0.80 -1.78 10.84
N ASP A 146 -0.23 -1.05 9.90
CA ASP A 146 1.20 -0.94 9.68
C ASP A 146 1.56 0.44 9.16
N PHE A 147 2.85 0.70 9.11
CA PHE A 147 3.41 1.78 8.32
C PHE A 147 4.64 1.29 7.56
N ASP A 148 5.06 2.09 6.62
CA ASP A 148 6.28 1.89 5.85
C ASP A 148 7.01 3.22 5.66
N THR A 149 8.32 3.13 5.59
CA THR A 149 9.24 4.14 5.12
C THR A 149 10.13 3.50 4.06
N VAL A 150 10.96 4.28 3.41
CA VAL A 150 11.85 3.84 2.32
C VAL A 150 13.30 3.86 2.79
N ALA A 151 14.08 2.90 2.34
CA ALA A 151 15.51 2.83 2.60
C ALA A 151 16.29 2.31 1.37
N LEU A 152 17.61 2.42 1.41
CA LEU A 152 18.49 2.01 0.33
C LEU A 152 18.99 0.60 0.54
N TRP A 153 18.47 -0.38 -0.20
CA TRP A 153 19.04 -1.71 -0.29
C TRP A 153 20.26 -1.72 -1.19
N TYR A 154 21.29 -2.46 -0.79
CA TYR A 154 22.53 -2.56 -1.54
C TYR A 154 23.11 -3.97 -1.50
N ASN A 155 23.83 -4.36 -2.55
CA ASN A 155 24.48 -5.65 -2.65
C ASN A 155 25.95 -5.54 -2.18
N LYS A 156 26.23 -6.08 -1.00
CA LYS A 156 27.56 -6.06 -0.34
C LYS A 156 28.65 -6.62 -1.24
N GLU A 157 28.39 -7.73 -1.93
CA GLU A 157 29.38 -8.40 -2.78
C GLU A 157 29.79 -7.52 -3.97
N LEU A 158 28.83 -6.77 -4.56
CA LEU A 158 29.14 -5.87 -5.67
C LEU A 158 29.93 -4.66 -5.22
N PHE A 159 29.63 -4.10 -4.04
CA PHE A 159 30.39 -3.02 -3.42
C PHE A 159 31.83 -3.46 -3.11
N ASP A 160 32.00 -4.62 -2.47
CA ASP A 160 33.33 -5.17 -2.13
C ASP A 160 34.13 -5.45 -3.38
N ALA A 161 33.55 -6.04 -4.43
CA ALA A 161 34.20 -6.34 -5.68
C ALA A 161 34.70 -5.07 -6.41
N ALA A 162 33.92 -3.98 -6.33
CA ALA A 162 34.29 -2.68 -6.91
C ALA A 162 35.21 -1.86 -6.01
N GLY A 163 35.42 -2.25 -4.75
CA GLY A 163 36.18 -1.48 -3.76
C GLY A 163 35.51 -0.17 -3.36
N VAL A 164 34.17 -0.12 -3.44
CA VAL A 164 33.35 1.02 -3.04
C VAL A 164 32.93 0.82 -1.57
N ALA A 165 32.98 1.88 -0.77
CA ALA A 165 32.50 1.83 0.61
C ALA A 165 30.98 1.57 0.65
N HIS A 166 30.55 0.75 1.59
CA HIS A 166 29.11 0.50 1.79
C HIS A 166 28.38 1.79 2.17
N PRO A 167 27.10 1.93 1.78
CA PRO A 167 26.26 3.05 2.21
C PRO A 167 26.18 3.13 3.74
N ALA A 168 26.15 4.33 4.27
CA ALA A 168 26.07 4.58 5.70
C ALA A 168 25.31 5.87 5.99
N ALA A 169 24.94 6.07 7.25
CA ALA A 169 24.32 7.32 7.69
C ALA A 169 25.21 8.53 7.31
N GLY A 170 24.58 9.56 6.78
CA GLY A 170 25.26 10.77 6.31
C GLY A 170 25.75 10.72 4.86
N TRP A 171 25.46 9.63 4.10
CA TRP A 171 25.63 9.67 2.65
C TRP A 171 24.76 10.77 2.06
N THR A 172 25.33 11.46 1.06
CA THR A 172 24.65 12.51 0.28
C THR A 172 24.29 12.00 -1.11
N TRP A 173 23.51 12.78 -1.86
CA TRP A 173 23.26 12.50 -3.27
C TRP A 173 24.56 12.43 -4.11
N ASP A 174 25.58 13.23 -3.75
CA ASP A 174 26.89 13.16 -4.41
C ASP A 174 27.58 11.81 -4.15
N ASP A 175 27.53 11.30 -2.91
CA ASP A 175 28.08 9.98 -2.57
C ASP A 175 27.33 8.86 -3.29
N PHE A 176 26.02 8.95 -3.32
CA PHE A 176 25.13 7.99 -3.98
C PHE A 176 25.38 7.92 -5.50
N THR A 177 25.44 9.07 -6.17
CA THR A 177 25.67 9.13 -7.62
C THR A 177 27.08 8.72 -7.98
N ALA A 178 28.08 9.07 -7.16
CA ALA A 178 29.46 8.60 -7.34
C ALA A 178 29.58 7.08 -7.17
N ALA A 179 28.91 6.51 -6.15
CA ALA A 179 28.86 5.06 -5.97
C ALA A 179 28.14 4.37 -7.13
N ALA A 180 27.01 4.92 -7.59
CA ALA A 180 26.27 4.38 -8.75
C ALA A 180 27.17 4.32 -10.01
N ALA A 181 27.95 5.36 -10.27
CA ALA A 181 28.89 5.39 -11.38
C ALA A 181 30.01 4.35 -11.21
N ALA A 182 30.57 4.22 -10.01
CA ALA A 182 31.68 3.29 -9.72
C ALA A 182 31.25 1.81 -9.77
N LEU A 183 29.99 1.52 -9.44
CA LEU A 183 29.41 0.19 -9.46
C LEU A 183 28.85 -0.23 -10.84
N THR A 184 28.87 0.69 -11.81
CA THR A 184 28.38 0.40 -13.17
C THR A 184 29.48 -0.23 -14.00
N ASP A 185 29.20 -1.41 -14.55
CA ASP A 185 30.12 -2.11 -15.48
C ASP A 185 29.39 -2.45 -16.79
N PRO A 186 29.59 -1.65 -17.84
CA PRO A 186 29.00 -1.90 -19.15
C PRO A 186 29.42 -3.23 -19.79
N ALA A 187 30.60 -3.78 -19.40
CA ALA A 187 31.12 -5.02 -19.97
C ALA A 187 30.30 -6.25 -19.48
N THR A 188 29.80 -6.21 -18.26
CA THR A 188 28.97 -7.26 -17.67
C THR A 188 27.47 -6.94 -17.78
N GLY A 189 27.11 -5.69 -18.11
CA GLY A 189 25.73 -5.20 -18.09
C GLY A 189 25.20 -4.94 -16.69
N GLN A 190 26.10 -4.70 -15.73
CA GLN A 190 25.77 -4.30 -14.36
C GLN A 190 25.56 -2.80 -14.27
N PHE A 191 24.55 -2.37 -13.53
CA PHE A 191 24.24 -0.98 -13.22
C PHE A 191 24.44 -0.70 -11.73
N GLY A 192 24.78 0.54 -11.41
CA GLY A 192 24.97 0.94 -10.02
C GLY A 192 23.65 1.06 -9.27
N VAL A 193 22.60 1.55 -9.92
CA VAL A 193 21.27 1.74 -9.31
C VAL A 193 20.17 1.54 -10.33
N ALA A 194 18.94 1.26 -9.88
CA ALA A 194 17.76 1.37 -10.71
C ALA A 194 17.02 2.67 -10.39
N ALA A 195 17.04 3.62 -11.33
CA ALA A 195 16.28 4.87 -11.27
C ALA A 195 14.83 4.62 -11.71
N SER A 196 14.07 3.92 -10.89
CA SER A 196 12.68 3.52 -11.19
C SER A 196 11.75 4.73 -11.21
N GLN A 197 10.71 4.68 -12.04
CA GLN A 197 9.63 5.67 -12.02
C GLN A 197 8.61 5.30 -10.94
N TYR A 198 9.05 5.19 -9.68
CA TYR A 198 8.19 4.92 -8.53
C TYR A 198 8.08 6.19 -7.68
N GLY A 199 6.83 6.56 -7.32
CA GLY A 199 6.59 7.74 -6.49
C GLY A 199 7.21 7.56 -5.11
N GLN A 200 6.63 6.68 -4.32
CA GLN A 200 6.99 6.49 -2.93
C GLN A 200 8.45 6.07 -2.74
N GLU A 201 8.94 5.14 -3.56
CA GLU A 201 10.27 4.55 -3.38
C GLU A 201 11.39 5.38 -4.00
N ASN A 202 11.07 6.41 -4.78
CA ASN A 202 12.08 7.20 -5.49
C ASN A 202 11.80 8.70 -5.48
N PHE A 203 10.91 9.20 -6.39
CA PHE A 203 10.90 10.63 -6.66
C PHE A 203 10.09 11.47 -5.68
N TYR A 204 9.16 10.90 -4.89
CA TYR A 204 8.55 11.66 -3.80
C TYR A 204 9.56 11.93 -2.68
N ASP A 205 10.41 10.93 -2.36
CA ASP A 205 11.49 11.10 -1.40
C ASP A 205 12.47 12.18 -1.87
N SER A 206 12.95 12.08 -3.12
CA SER A 206 13.94 13.05 -3.62
C SER A 206 13.38 14.46 -3.78
N ILE A 207 12.11 14.63 -4.13
CA ILE A 207 11.44 15.95 -4.11
C ILE A 207 11.44 16.53 -2.69
N ALA A 208 11.05 15.73 -1.68
CA ALA A 208 11.08 16.16 -0.29
C ALA A 208 12.50 16.47 0.21
N GLN A 209 13.48 15.65 -0.17
CA GLN A 209 14.90 15.84 0.15
C GLN A 209 15.50 17.11 -0.50
N ALA A 210 14.92 17.57 -1.61
CA ALA A 210 15.26 18.85 -2.23
C ALA A 210 14.55 20.04 -1.54
N GLY A 211 13.60 19.79 -0.63
CA GLY A 211 12.76 20.81 0.01
C GLY A 211 11.48 21.15 -0.75
N GLY A 212 11.10 20.34 -1.73
CA GLY A 212 9.87 20.47 -2.49
C GLY A 212 8.72 19.65 -1.91
N GLU A 213 7.57 19.76 -2.55
CA GLU A 213 6.38 18.95 -2.27
C GLU A 213 5.73 18.50 -3.59
N VAL A 214 5.06 17.36 -3.57
CA VAL A 214 4.28 16.88 -4.73
C VAL A 214 2.91 17.56 -4.78
N ILE A 215 2.33 17.78 -3.62
CA ILE A 215 1.04 18.42 -3.42
C ILE A 215 1.08 19.21 -2.11
N SER A 216 0.37 20.34 -2.05
CA SER A 216 0.25 21.11 -0.82
C SER A 216 -0.43 20.32 0.30
N GLU A 217 -0.16 20.67 1.56
CA GLU A 217 -0.71 20.02 2.75
C GLU A 217 -2.25 19.93 2.73
N ASP A 218 -2.91 20.95 2.19
CA ASP A 218 -4.38 20.96 2.03
C ASP A 218 -4.91 20.16 0.83
N GLY A 219 -4.03 19.52 0.06
CA GLY A 219 -4.37 18.71 -1.11
C GLY A 219 -4.92 19.49 -2.30
N THR A 220 -4.73 20.81 -2.36
CA THR A 220 -5.38 21.66 -3.36
C THR A 220 -4.47 22.19 -4.46
N LYS A 221 -3.15 22.13 -4.26
CA LYS A 221 -2.17 22.66 -5.22
C LYS A 221 -1.10 21.64 -5.53
N THR A 222 -0.71 21.57 -6.80
CA THR A 222 0.46 20.82 -7.22
C THR A 222 1.76 21.52 -6.80
N GLY A 223 2.80 20.76 -6.46
CA GLY A 223 4.16 21.27 -6.21
C GLY A 223 5.13 21.02 -7.38
N TYR A 224 4.68 20.37 -8.44
CA TYR A 224 5.55 19.98 -9.56
C TYR A 224 6.15 21.13 -10.38
N ASP A 225 5.69 22.35 -10.23
CA ASP A 225 6.24 23.55 -10.91
C ASP A 225 7.36 24.24 -10.10
N SER A 226 7.77 23.65 -8.97
CA SER A 226 8.83 24.18 -8.13
C SER A 226 10.23 23.77 -8.63
N PRO A 227 11.27 24.61 -8.39
CA PRO A 227 12.66 24.21 -8.66
C PRO A 227 13.11 22.98 -7.89
N GLU A 228 12.62 22.79 -6.69
CA GLU A 228 12.93 21.68 -5.81
C GLU A 228 12.37 20.35 -6.36
N ALA A 229 11.16 20.39 -6.92
CA ALA A 229 10.59 19.23 -7.62
C ALA A 229 11.42 18.86 -8.85
N LEU A 230 11.90 19.86 -9.60
CA LEU A 230 12.78 19.64 -10.75
C LEU A 230 14.09 18.97 -10.29
N GLU A 231 14.73 19.48 -9.24
CA GLU A 231 15.98 18.93 -8.69
C GLU A 231 15.80 17.46 -8.25
N GLY A 232 14.68 17.16 -7.55
CA GLY A 232 14.36 15.80 -7.13
C GLY A 232 14.15 14.82 -8.29
N ILE A 233 13.56 15.27 -9.40
CA ILE A 233 13.37 14.45 -10.61
C ILE A 233 14.70 14.31 -11.39
N GLU A 234 15.50 15.37 -11.49
CA GLU A 234 16.78 15.37 -12.20
C GLU A 234 17.77 14.37 -11.59
N LEU A 235 17.75 14.14 -10.27
CA LEU A 235 18.57 13.11 -9.63
C LEU A 235 18.43 11.75 -10.37
N TRP A 236 17.23 11.34 -10.68
CA TRP A 236 16.94 10.03 -11.30
C TRP A 236 17.22 10.04 -12.81
N THR A 237 16.78 11.07 -13.50
CA THR A 237 16.97 11.18 -14.96
C THR A 237 18.43 11.32 -15.33
N ASP A 238 19.25 11.99 -14.52
CA ASP A 238 20.69 12.12 -14.71
C ASP A 238 21.42 10.79 -14.51
N LEU A 239 21.02 9.96 -13.56
CA LEU A 239 21.53 8.59 -13.40
C LEU A 239 21.27 7.71 -14.63
N ILE A 240 20.09 7.86 -15.26
CA ILE A 240 19.77 7.18 -16.52
C ILE A 240 20.64 7.75 -17.66
N ALA A 241 20.74 9.06 -17.79
CA ALA A 241 21.51 9.73 -18.83
C ALA A 241 23.01 9.43 -18.74
N ALA A 242 23.55 9.30 -17.52
CA ALA A 242 24.93 8.90 -17.24
C ALA A 242 25.19 7.41 -17.52
N GLY A 243 24.16 6.60 -17.72
CA GLY A 243 24.26 5.14 -17.88
C GLY A 243 24.54 4.39 -16.58
N SER A 244 24.40 5.03 -15.44
CA SER A 244 24.54 4.43 -14.09
C SER A 244 23.27 3.63 -13.69
N SER A 245 22.16 3.85 -14.40
CA SER A 245 20.90 3.11 -14.28
C SER A 245 20.51 2.48 -15.61
N PRO A 246 19.74 1.37 -15.59
CA PRO A 246 19.04 0.88 -16.77
C PRO A 246 18.16 1.98 -17.38
N THR A 247 17.94 1.93 -18.69
CA THR A 247 16.99 2.83 -19.36
C THR A 247 15.55 2.52 -18.94
N ALA A 248 14.63 3.47 -19.11
CA ALA A 248 13.20 3.26 -18.87
C ALA A 248 12.65 2.04 -19.62
N GLN A 249 13.11 1.79 -20.86
CA GLN A 249 12.70 0.61 -21.62
C GLN A 249 13.20 -0.69 -20.98
N GLN A 250 14.46 -0.74 -20.51
CA GLN A 250 15.00 -1.93 -19.84
C GLN A 250 14.26 -2.23 -18.53
N MET A 251 13.89 -1.18 -17.77
CA MET A 251 13.09 -1.29 -16.55
C MET A 251 11.61 -1.65 -16.81
N THR A 252 11.10 -1.39 -18.01
CA THR A 252 9.79 -1.88 -18.46
C THR A 252 9.85 -3.35 -18.86
N ASP A 253 10.92 -3.77 -19.53
CA ASP A 253 11.11 -5.14 -20.01
C ASP A 253 11.43 -6.12 -18.87
N THR A 254 12.11 -5.64 -17.82
CA THR A 254 12.46 -6.40 -16.62
C THR A 254 12.21 -5.52 -15.41
N ASN A 255 11.41 -6.00 -14.45
CA ASN A 255 11.13 -5.26 -13.22
C ASN A 255 12.45 -4.85 -12.53
N PRO A 256 12.61 -3.58 -12.13
CA PRO A 256 13.81 -3.10 -11.43
C PRO A 256 14.18 -3.90 -10.18
N GLU A 257 13.21 -4.33 -9.39
CA GLU A 257 13.42 -5.21 -8.24
C GLU A 257 14.02 -6.56 -8.66
N ASP A 258 13.53 -7.19 -9.74
CA ASP A 258 14.10 -8.42 -10.27
C ASP A 258 15.55 -8.22 -10.76
N MET A 259 15.87 -7.02 -11.27
CA MET A 259 17.25 -6.68 -11.62
C MET A 259 18.15 -6.62 -10.39
N PHE A 260 17.67 -6.04 -9.28
CA PHE A 260 18.38 -6.03 -8.01
C PHE A 260 18.52 -7.44 -7.44
N LEU A 261 17.46 -8.21 -7.38
CA LEU A 261 17.46 -9.59 -6.88
C LEU A 261 18.41 -10.52 -7.67
N SER A 262 18.60 -10.26 -8.96
CA SER A 262 19.53 -11.01 -9.81
C SER A 262 20.96 -10.48 -9.80
N GLY A 263 21.26 -9.41 -9.05
CA GLY A 263 22.59 -8.78 -8.99
C GLY A 263 22.96 -7.97 -10.24
N LYS A 264 22.00 -7.63 -11.10
CA LYS A 264 22.22 -6.74 -12.25
C LYS A 264 22.25 -5.26 -11.85
N VAL A 265 21.68 -4.95 -10.72
CA VAL A 265 21.66 -3.61 -10.13
C VAL A 265 22.25 -3.72 -8.73
N ALA A 266 23.16 -2.83 -8.37
CA ALA A 266 23.88 -2.87 -7.10
C ALA A 266 23.13 -2.18 -5.96
N MET A 267 22.31 -1.16 -6.25
CA MET A 267 21.51 -0.40 -5.28
C MET A 267 20.07 -0.29 -5.76
N PHE A 268 19.12 -0.39 -4.81
CA PHE A 268 17.69 -0.27 -5.08
C PHE A 268 16.97 0.33 -3.88
N GLN A 269 16.19 1.39 -4.07
CA GLN A 269 15.35 1.92 -3.00
C GLN A 269 14.06 1.11 -2.92
N ASN A 270 13.69 0.71 -1.70
CA ASN A 270 12.44 -0.02 -1.48
C ASN A 270 11.92 0.20 -0.06
N GLY A 271 10.63 0.00 0.13
CA GLY A 271 9.99 0.13 1.42
C GLY A 271 10.26 -1.05 2.35
N SER A 272 9.89 -0.87 3.61
CA SER A 272 10.07 -1.87 4.69
C SER A 272 9.40 -3.21 4.40
N TRP A 273 8.34 -3.25 3.59
CA TRP A 273 7.63 -4.47 3.17
C TRP A 273 8.50 -5.46 2.39
N ALA A 274 9.61 -5.01 1.80
CA ALA A 274 10.52 -5.86 1.03
C ALA A 274 11.38 -6.76 1.93
N ALA A 275 11.60 -6.40 3.19
CA ALA A 275 12.55 -7.05 4.09
C ALA A 275 12.29 -8.56 4.23
N ILE A 276 11.03 -8.97 4.44
CA ILE A 276 10.68 -10.38 4.60
C ILE A 276 10.90 -11.18 3.31
N ALA A 277 10.59 -10.58 2.14
CA ALA A 277 10.80 -11.23 0.85
C ALA A 277 12.31 -11.41 0.56
N TYR A 278 13.13 -10.41 0.87
CA TYR A 278 14.58 -10.47 0.67
C TYR A 278 15.23 -11.43 1.65
N GLY A 279 14.83 -11.41 2.92
CA GLY A 279 15.33 -12.33 3.95
C GLY A 279 14.99 -13.80 3.72
N SER A 280 13.89 -14.05 3.02
CA SER A 280 13.45 -15.41 2.65
C SER A 280 14.05 -15.92 1.33
N ASN A 281 14.67 -15.04 0.54
CA ASN A 281 15.25 -15.38 -0.76
C ASN A 281 16.71 -15.84 -0.59
N SER A 282 16.93 -17.16 -0.64
CA SER A 282 18.25 -17.76 -0.47
C SER A 282 19.32 -17.29 -1.47
N ASP A 283 18.92 -16.68 -2.59
CA ASP A 283 19.84 -16.23 -3.62
C ASP A 283 20.49 -14.88 -3.25
N ILE A 284 19.85 -14.07 -2.39
CA ILE A 284 20.31 -12.73 -2.03
C ILE A 284 20.39 -12.45 -0.53
N ALA A 285 19.72 -13.22 0.33
CA ALA A 285 19.57 -12.92 1.76
C ALA A 285 20.91 -12.58 2.47
N ASP A 286 21.97 -13.32 2.17
CA ASP A 286 23.29 -13.09 2.75
C ASP A 286 24.14 -12.02 2.02
N LYS A 287 23.68 -11.59 0.83
CA LYS A 287 24.43 -10.71 -0.06
C LYS A 287 24.03 -9.25 0.05
N VAL A 288 22.84 -8.98 0.53
CA VAL A 288 22.30 -7.62 0.63
C VAL A 288 22.27 -7.12 2.06
N ASP A 289 22.15 -5.83 2.20
CA ASP A 289 21.84 -5.14 3.44
C ASP A 289 21.12 -3.83 3.10
N VAL A 290 20.67 -3.12 4.12
CA VAL A 290 19.91 -1.88 3.99
C VAL A 290 20.61 -0.73 4.72
N ALA A 291 20.53 0.47 4.18
CA ALA A 291 21.08 1.68 4.73
C ALA A 291 20.06 2.83 4.64
N PRO A 292 20.23 3.91 5.42
CA PRO A 292 19.40 5.11 5.27
C PRO A 292 19.41 5.63 3.83
N LEU A 293 18.36 6.34 3.44
CA LEU A 293 18.36 7.08 2.17
C LEU A 293 19.48 8.11 2.15
N PRO A 294 20.13 8.35 0.98
CA PRO A 294 21.10 9.41 0.84
C PRO A 294 20.42 10.77 1.00
N ALA A 295 21.10 11.68 1.72
CA ALA A 295 20.57 13.02 1.99
C ALA A 295 20.67 13.92 0.76
N GLY A 296 19.58 14.57 0.42
CA GLY A 296 19.54 15.72 -0.47
C GLY A 296 19.87 17.03 0.26
N PRO A 297 19.59 18.19 -0.35
CA PRO A 297 19.88 19.51 0.25
C PRO A 297 19.23 19.74 1.62
N GLU A 298 18.02 19.24 1.84
CA GLU A 298 17.26 19.45 3.09
C GLU A 298 17.28 18.20 4.02
N GLY A 299 17.96 17.12 3.64
CA GLY A 299 18.13 15.92 4.48
C GLY A 299 17.77 14.62 3.76
N SER A 300 17.56 13.57 4.56
CA SER A 300 17.26 12.21 4.08
C SER A 300 15.79 11.83 4.31
N GLN A 301 14.87 12.73 4.01
CA GLN A 301 13.45 12.49 4.17
C GLN A 301 13.02 11.21 3.42
N SER A 302 12.15 10.46 4.08
CA SER A 302 11.43 9.35 3.49
C SER A 302 9.94 9.63 3.51
N VAL A 303 9.22 9.20 2.50
CA VAL A 303 7.76 9.19 2.54
C VAL A 303 7.30 8.15 3.54
N ILE A 304 6.40 8.55 4.47
CA ILE A 304 5.65 7.61 5.30
C ILE A 304 4.30 7.32 4.66
N HIS A 305 3.99 6.04 4.62
CA HIS A 305 2.70 5.53 4.22
C HIS A 305 2.33 4.37 5.12
N GLY A 306 1.15 3.80 4.97
CA GLY A 306 0.72 2.64 5.74
C GLY A 306 -0.61 2.10 5.23
N VAL A 307 -0.99 0.95 5.73
CA VAL A 307 -2.24 0.27 5.39
C VAL A 307 -3.20 0.34 6.57
N GLY A 308 -4.45 0.71 6.29
CA GLY A 308 -5.53 0.65 7.26
C GLY A 308 -6.50 -0.50 7.00
N ASN A 309 -7.01 -1.12 8.06
CA ASN A 309 -8.16 -1.98 8.00
C ASN A 309 -9.43 -1.11 8.01
N VAL A 310 -10.30 -1.27 7.01
CA VAL A 310 -11.56 -0.52 6.88
C VAL A 310 -12.75 -1.47 6.88
N ALA A 311 -13.89 -1.02 7.42
CA ALA A 311 -15.14 -1.75 7.38
C ALA A 311 -16.05 -1.23 6.25
N ASN A 312 -16.64 -2.16 5.49
CA ASN A 312 -17.60 -1.85 4.43
C ASN A 312 -18.91 -1.31 5.03
N ALA A 313 -19.27 -0.08 4.69
CA ALA A 313 -20.52 0.53 5.17
C ALA A 313 -21.78 -0.27 4.80
N LYS A 314 -21.69 -1.16 3.80
CA LYS A 314 -22.80 -1.99 3.32
C LYS A 314 -22.74 -3.44 3.82
N SER A 315 -21.79 -3.78 4.72
CA SER A 315 -21.74 -5.10 5.32
C SER A 315 -23.04 -5.45 6.03
N ALA A 316 -23.51 -6.68 5.83
CA ALA A 316 -24.66 -7.22 6.57
C ALA A 316 -24.33 -7.47 8.06
N HIS A 317 -23.04 -7.52 8.39
CA HIS A 317 -22.46 -7.80 9.72
C HIS A 317 -21.57 -6.64 10.17
N LEU A 318 -22.09 -5.41 10.06
CA LEU A 318 -21.30 -4.18 10.24
C LEU A 318 -20.66 -4.06 11.62
N ALA A 319 -21.35 -4.51 12.67
CA ALA A 319 -20.81 -4.44 14.04
C ALA A 319 -19.59 -5.36 14.20
N GLU A 320 -19.68 -6.59 13.70
CA GLU A 320 -18.61 -7.58 13.71
C GLU A 320 -17.45 -7.15 12.77
N ALA A 321 -17.76 -6.58 11.60
CA ALA A 321 -16.77 -6.06 10.66
C ALA A 321 -15.94 -4.91 11.27
N LYS A 322 -16.58 -3.97 11.97
CA LYS A 322 -15.90 -2.89 12.69
C LYS A 322 -15.05 -3.42 13.85
N ALA A 323 -15.58 -4.37 14.60
CA ALA A 323 -14.84 -5.00 15.70
C ALA A 323 -13.59 -5.73 15.18
N PHE A 324 -13.70 -6.46 14.06
CA PHE A 324 -12.56 -7.13 13.46
C PHE A 324 -11.55 -6.15 12.87
N ALA A 325 -11.98 -5.08 12.17
CA ALA A 325 -11.09 -4.06 11.65
C ALA A 325 -10.26 -3.39 12.76
N ALA A 326 -10.88 -3.07 13.89
CA ALA A 326 -10.20 -2.52 15.06
C ALA A 326 -9.23 -3.55 15.69
N PHE A 327 -9.68 -4.80 15.88
CA PHE A 327 -8.84 -5.86 16.44
C PHE A 327 -7.60 -6.14 15.57
N ALA A 328 -7.78 -6.24 14.24
CA ALA A 328 -6.72 -6.53 13.28
C ALA A 328 -5.68 -5.40 13.14
N SER A 329 -5.91 -4.27 13.81
CA SER A 329 -4.98 -3.13 13.93
C SER A 329 -4.50 -2.89 15.37
N GLY A 330 -5.07 -3.59 16.35
CA GLY A 330 -4.75 -3.42 17.77
C GLY A 330 -3.45 -4.11 18.21
N GLU A 331 -3.11 -3.96 19.48
CA GLU A 331 -1.82 -4.38 20.07
C GLU A 331 -1.49 -5.87 19.83
N GLU A 332 -2.47 -6.79 19.98
CA GLU A 332 -2.26 -8.22 19.77
C GLU A 332 -1.92 -8.52 18.30
N ALA A 333 -2.68 -7.95 17.36
CA ALA A 333 -2.42 -8.08 15.94
C ALA A 333 -1.07 -7.47 15.53
N ALA A 334 -0.71 -6.32 16.09
CA ALA A 334 0.57 -5.66 15.89
C ALA A 334 1.75 -6.55 16.31
N LYS A 335 1.67 -7.19 17.48
CA LYS A 335 2.69 -8.13 17.96
C LYS A 335 2.84 -9.34 17.03
N ILE A 336 1.74 -9.93 16.55
CA ILE A 336 1.78 -11.03 15.57
C ILE A 336 2.50 -10.58 14.28
N GLN A 337 2.17 -9.39 13.76
CA GLN A 337 2.84 -8.86 12.57
C GLN A 337 4.34 -8.63 12.79
N ALA A 338 4.71 -8.06 13.92
CA ALA A 338 6.11 -7.81 14.27
C ALA A 338 6.91 -9.12 14.43
N GLU A 339 6.39 -10.10 15.17
CA GLU A 339 7.04 -11.40 15.40
C GLU A 339 7.21 -12.23 14.13
N THR A 340 6.30 -12.06 13.16
CA THR A 340 6.42 -12.71 11.84
C THR A 340 7.34 -11.95 10.89
N GLY A 341 7.79 -10.74 11.25
CA GLY A 341 8.65 -9.89 10.45
C GLY A 341 8.02 -9.36 9.16
N THR A 342 6.68 -9.41 9.05
CA THR A 342 5.99 -9.11 7.78
C THR A 342 5.97 -7.64 7.45
N VAL A 343 5.66 -6.79 8.42
CA VAL A 343 5.55 -5.32 8.27
C VAL A 343 5.87 -4.65 9.60
N ILE A 344 6.18 -3.36 9.54
CA ILE A 344 6.31 -2.53 10.75
C ILE A 344 4.89 -2.25 11.27
N PRO A 345 4.50 -2.77 12.45
CA PRO A 345 3.17 -2.52 12.95
C PRO A 345 2.98 -1.06 13.34
N ALA A 346 1.77 -0.52 13.10
CA ALA A 346 1.45 0.86 13.40
C ALA A 346 1.18 1.11 14.89
N PHE A 347 0.86 0.08 15.68
CA PHE A 347 0.58 0.23 17.11
C PHE A 347 1.86 0.55 17.88
N ASP A 348 1.90 1.68 18.57
CA ASP A 348 3.08 2.20 19.23
C ASP A 348 3.68 1.21 20.25
N GLY A 349 5.00 1.12 20.25
CA GLY A 349 5.76 0.25 21.16
C GLY A 349 5.81 -1.23 20.76
N THR A 350 5.38 -1.60 19.56
CA THR A 350 5.46 -2.98 19.05
C THR A 350 6.50 -3.19 17.94
N GLN A 351 7.23 -2.15 17.54
CA GLN A 351 8.15 -2.13 16.40
C GLN A 351 9.43 -2.93 16.62
N ASP A 352 9.95 -2.97 17.86
CA ASP A 352 11.25 -3.62 18.20
C ASP A 352 11.29 -5.08 17.73
N ALA A 353 10.18 -5.82 17.89
CA ALA A 353 10.12 -7.22 17.48
C ALA A 353 10.26 -7.40 15.95
N TRP A 354 9.80 -6.43 15.14
CA TRP A 354 10.00 -6.45 13.70
C TRP A 354 11.47 -6.23 13.32
N VAL A 355 12.15 -5.29 14.00
CA VAL A 355 13.59 -5.05 13.79
C VAL A 355 14.38 -6.31 14.12
N ASP A 356 14.03 -7.00 15.20
CA ASP A 356 14.72 -8.21 15.67
C ASP A 356 14.38 -9.46 14.84
N ALA A 357 13.31 -9.45 14.05
CA ALA A 357 12.86 -10.62 13.27
C ALA A 357 13.85 -11.01 12.16
N LEU A 358 14.59 -10.07 11.61
CA LEU A 358 15.58 -10.28 10.54
C LEU A 358 16.95 -9.69 10.93
N PRO A 359 17.66 -10.29 11.92
CA PRO A 359 18.87 -9.70 12.52
C PRO A 359 20.08 -9.65 11.58
N GLN A 360 19.97 -10.18 10.36
CA GLN A 360 20.99 -10.05 9.32
C GLN A 360 20.99 -8.70 8.62
N TYR A 361 19.96 -7.89 8.80
CA TYR A 361 19.77 -6.56 8.19
C TYR A 361 19.70 -5.47 9.23
N ASP A 362 20.15 -4.27 8.91
CA ASP A 362 19.98 -3.07 9.75
C ASP A 362 18.59 -2.44 9.54
N LEU A 363 17.54 -3.17 9.98
CA LEU A 363 16.15 -2.71 9.81
C LEU A 363 15.79 -1.49 10.65
N GLN A 364 16.63 -1.12 11.64
CA GLN A 364 16.41 0.08 12.45
C GLN A 364 16.35 1.35 11.59
N VAL A 365 17.03 1.37 10.43
CA VAL A 365 17.02 2.50 9.49
C VAL A 365 15.59 2.91 9.04
N TYR A 366 14.66 1.96 8.97
CA TYR A 366 13.27 2.26 8.62
C TYR A 366 12.50 2.95 9.76
N ILE A 367 12.82 2.59 11.01
CA ILE A 367 12.23 3.23 12.19
C ILE A 367 12.82 4.62 12.37
N ASP A 368 14.15 4.76 12.25
CA ASP A 368 14.83 6.05 12.38
C ASP A 368 14.39 7.06 11.30
N ALA A 369 13.97 6.58 10.13
CA ALA A 369 13.43 7.42 9.06
C ALA A 369 12.14 8.16 9.45
N LEU A 370 11.40 7.69 10.48
CA LEU A 370 10.21 8.38 10.99
C LEU A 370 10.50 9.79 11.49
N ASP A 371 11.70 10.05 12.05
CA ASP A 371 12.06 11.34 12.60
C ASP A 371 12.00 12.48 11.57
N THR A 372 12.14 12.15 10.29
CA THR A 372 12.14 13.12 9.17
C THR A 372 11.13 12.75 8.08
N ALA A 373 10.23 11.83 8.37
CA ALA A 373 9.29 11.34 7.37
C ALA A 373 8.29 12.43 6.93
N VAL A 374 7.93 12.38 5.65
CA VAL A 374 6.90 13.23 5.05
C VAL A 374 5.70 12.38 4.65
N PRO A 375 4.47 12.88 4.81
CA PRO A 375 3.28 12.11 4.44
C PRO A 375 3.26 11.77 2.95
N TYR A 376 2.72 10.58 2.61
CA TYR A 376 2.42 10.23 1.23
C TYR A 376 1.47 11.28 0.62
N PRO A 377 1.75 11.80 -0.59
CA PRO A 377 0.93 12.84 -1.21
C PRO A 377 -0.45 12.30 -1.60
N VAL A 378 -1.51 12.89 -1.07
CA VAL A 378 -2.89 12.47 -1.31
C VAL A 378 -3.81 13.66 -1.55
N SER A 379 -4.90 13.44 -2.31
CA SER A 379 -6.06 14.32 -2.43
C SER A 379 -7.34 13.50 -2.35
N ARG A 380 -8.49 14.15 -2.51
CA ARG A 380 -9.77 13.43 -2.52
C ARG A 380 -9.84 12.35 -3.61
N ASN A 381 -9.20 12.55 -4.75
CA ASN A 381 -9.13 11.60 -5.86
C ASN A 381 -7.70 11.47 -6.39
N THR A 382 -6.80 11.02 -5.54
CA THR A 382 -5.38 10.82 -5.84
C THR A 382 -5.16 10.06 -7.15
N SER A 383 -5.96 9.04 -7.44
CA SER A 383 -5.83 8.24 -8.65
C SER A 383 -6.03 9.02 -9.95
N ALA A 384 -6.75 10.15 -9.91
CA ALA A 384 -6.95 10.99 -11.10
C ALA A 384 -5.64 11.65 -11.53
N TRP A 385 -4.91 12.26 -10.59
CA TRP A 385 -3.67 12.94 -10.93
C TRP A 385 -2.45 12.00 -10.99
N THR A 386 -2.38 10.91 -10.21
CA THR A 386 -1.30 9.93 -10.34
C THR A 386 -1.29 9.22 -11.68
N SER A 387 -2.46 9.07 -12.33
CA SER A 387 -2.52 8.58 -13.72
C SER A 387 -1.87 9.55 -14.70
N ILE A 388 -2.09 10.87 -14.53
CA ILE A 388 -1.47 11.93 -15.31
C ILE A 388 0.03 11.97 -15.05
N GLU A 389 0.43 11.89 -13.78
CA GLU A 389 1.82 11.83 -13.34
C GLU A 389 2.56 10.68 -14.04
N SER A 390 2.01 9.46 -13.98
CA SER A 390 2.60 8.29 -14.60
C SER A 390 2.78 8.48 -16.12
N GLU A 391 1.79 9.03 -16.81
CA GLU A 391 1.86 9.28 -18.26
C GLU A 391 2.95 10.29 -18.61
N VAL A 392 2.98 11.43 -17.92
CA VAL A 392 3.93 12.52 -18.22
C VAL A 392 5.35 12.12 -17.84
N LEU A 393 5.54 11.56 -16.63
CA LEU A 393 6.86 11.17 -16.17
C LEU A 393 7.45 10.01 -17.00
N SER A 394 6.63 9.14 -17.61
CA SER A 394 7.15 8.13 -18.56
C SER A 394 7.85 8.76 -19.75
N GLN A 395 7.41 9.93 -20.21
CA GLN A 395 8.08 10.64 -21.30
C GLN A 395 9.37 11.30 -20.81
N VAL A 396 9.41 11.75 -19.57
CA VAL A 396 10.62 12.30 -18.92
C VAL A 396 11.65 11.20 -18.71
N TRP A 397 11.28 10.06 -18.12
CA TRP A 397 12.19 8.93 -17.88
C TRP A 397 12.74 8.31 -19.16
N SER A 398 11.96 8.32 -20.23
CA SER A 398 12.45 7.85 -21.55
C SER A 398 13.33 8.87 -22.28
N GLY A 399 13.47 10.10 -21.76
CA GLY A 399 14.19 11.19 -22.40
C GLY A 399 13.47 11.79 -23.63
N ALA A 400 12.20 11.45 -23.85
CA ALA A 400 11.39 12.01 -24.94
C ALA A 400 11.05 13.48 -24.70
N VAL A 401 10.96 13.87 -23.42
CA VAL A 401 10.70 15.24 -22.94
C VAL A 401 11.73 15.56 -21.86
N THR A 402 12.21 16.80 -21.80
CA THR A 402 13.10 17.23 -20.72
C THR A 402 12.36 17.28 -19.37
N PRO A 403 13.02 17.06 -18.23
CA PRO A 403 12.38 17.17 -16.92
C PRO A 403 11.62 18.48 -16.73
N GLU A 404 12.24 19.61 -17.03
CA GLU A 404 11.60 20.95 -16.92
C GLU A 404 10.31 21.07 -17.74
N ALA A 405 10.33 20.60 -19.00
CA ALA A 405 9.13 20.67 -19.85
C ALA A 405 8.03 19.68 -19.40
N GLY A 406 8.43 18.50 -18.95
CA GLY A 406 7.52 17.47 -18.42
C GLY A 406 6.85 17.93 -17.15
N LEU A 407 7.61 18.44 -16.17
CA LEU A 407 7.07 18.91 -14.91
C LEU A 407 6.12 20.11 -15.07
N LYS A 408 6.42 21.00 -16.00
CA LYS A 408 5.49 22.09 -16.33
C LYS A 408 4.15 21.57 -16.89
N ASP A 409 4.17 20.60 -17.81
CA ASP A 409 2.94 19.98 -18.36
C ASP A 409 2.19 19.21 -17.28
N LEU A 410 2.93 18.49 -16.42
CA LEU A 410 2.38 17.74 -15.28
C LEU A 410 1.68 18.70 -14.30
N ALA A 411 2.34 19.78 -13.90
CA ALA A 411 1.78 20.76 -12.98
C ALA A 411 0.46 21.36 -13.51
N GLU A 412 0.41 21.75 -14.78
CA GLU A 412 -0.80 22.29 -15.41
C GLU A 412 -1.95 21.26 -15.40
N LYS A 413 -1.67 20.02 -15.74
CA LYS A 413 -2.68 18.94 -15.79
C LYS A 413 -3.13 18.47 -14.40
N MET A 414 -2.17 18.32 -13.47
CA MET A 414 -2.48 17.94 -12.10
C MET A 414 -3.31 19.00 -11.40
N GLN A 415 -2.96 20.30 -11.57
CA GLN A 415 -3.77 21.39 -11.00
C GLN A 415 -5.20 21.37 -11.52
N ALA A 416 -5.40 21.12 -12.81
CA ALA A 416 -6.75 21.02 -13.38
C ALA A 416 -7.54 19.83 -12.78
N ALA A 417 -6.86 18.70 -12.46
CA ALA A 417 -7.50 17.58 -11.78
C ALA A 417 -7.87 17.93 -10.33
N LEU A 418 -6.98 18.61 -9.59
CA LEU A 418 -7.23 19.06 -8.23
C LEU A 418 -8.36 20.12 -8.17
N ASP A 419 -8.41 21.03 -9.10
CA ASP A 419 -9.49 22.04 -9.21
C ASP A 419 -10.86 21.35 -9.41
N ALA A 420 -10.91 20.29 -10.23
CA ALA A 420 -12.14 19.52 -10.46
C ALA A 420 -12.62 18.74 -9.23
N GLU A 421 -11.75 18.45 -8.27
CA GLU A 421 -12.14 17.84 -7.00
C GLU A 421 -12.86 18.81 -6.06
N GLN A 422 -12.69 20.10 -6.26
CA GLN A 422 -13.32 21.16 -5.43
C GLN A 422 -14.72 21.54 -5.90
N GLU A 423 -15.10 21.20 -7.15
CA GLU A 423 -16.44 21.43 -7.71
C GLU A 423 -17.46 20.36 -7.28
#